data_df67390e98b2a8cd31feea18e1d10223
#
_entry.id   df67390e98b2a8cd31feea18e1d10223
#
_cell.length_a   1.000
_cell.length_b   1.000
_cell.length_c   1.000
_cell.angle_alpha   90.00
_cell.angle_beta   90.00
_cell.angle_gamma   90.00
#
_symmetry.space_group_name_H-M   'P 1'
#
loop_
_entity.id
_entity.type
_entity.pdbx_description
1 polymer ?
#
loop_
_entity_poly.entity_id
_entity_poly.type
_entity_poly.pdbx_seq_one_letter_code
_entity_poly.pdbx_strand_id
1 'polypeptide(L)'
;VSATADAVQSTGLSRVLVVDDDSNIRRMIVAALKRDGYEFLEAPNGRDALDLMRAEHPDVVVLDLMMPILSGWDVLAERQREPDLMRIPVILISANRDPEIATAVDKGICAFLPKPFDIGTLSALVRSCVPPKV
;
A
#
# COMPACT_ATOMS: atom_id res chain seq x y z
N VAL A 1 11.74 -9.95 22.70
CA VAL A 1 11.53 -9.92 22.44
C VAL A 1 11.47 -9.65 22.23
N SER A 2 11.50 -9.60 22.31
CA SER A 2 11.24 -9.50 21.99
C SER A 2 11.08 -9.48 21.59
N ALA A 3 11.09 -9.49 21.70
CA ALA A 3 10.74 -9.76 21.17
C ALA A 3 10.33 -9.74 20.78
N THR A 4 10.20 -9.69 21.15
CA THR A 4 9.60 -9.84 20.72
C THR A 4 9.18 -9.49 20.03
N ALA A 5 9.28 -8.94 20.51
CA ALA A 5 8.53 -8.56 19.61
C ALA A 5 8.85 -8.75 18.42
N ASP A 6 9.40 -8.66 18.22
CA ASP A 6 9.60 -8.96 17.17
C ASP A 6 9.27 -10.08 16.89
N ALA A 7 9.01 -10.68 17.71
CA ALA A 7 8.41 -11.89 17.43
C ALA A 7 7.22 -11.77 16.61
N VAL A 8 6.63 -10.67 16.69
CA VAL A 8 5.55 -10.40 15.84
C VAL A 8 5.92 -10.60 14.43
N GLN A 9 7.07 -10.17 14.14
CA GLN A 9 7.52 -10.32 12.82
C GLN A 9 7.73 -11.76 12.51
N SER A 10 7.85 -12.56 13.53
CA SER A 10 8.14 -13.96 13.32
C SER A 10 7.00 -14.73 12.67
N THR A 11 5.85 -14.12 12.44
CA THR A 11 4.81 -14.80 11.66
C THR A 11 5.28 -15.14 10.27
N GLY A 12 6.26 -14.40 9.76
CA GLY A 12 6.70 -14.59 8.38
C GLY A 12 5.72 -14.10 7.34
N LEU A 13 4.58 -13.59 7.75
CA LEU A 13 3.59 -13.07 6.82
C LEU A 13 3.96 -11.67 6.36
N SER A 14 3.73 -11.40 5.09
CA SER A 14 3.91 -10.06 4.56
C SER A 14 2.76 -9.16 5.01
N ARG A 15 3.07 -7.89 5.25
CA ARG A 15 2.08 -6.91 5.67
C ARG A 15 1.81 -5.92 4.55
N VAL A 16 0.54 -5.66 4.32
CA VAL A 16 0.07 -4.74 3.30
C VAL A 16 -0.62 -3.55 3.97
N LEU A 17 -0.21 -2.35 3.64
CA LEU A 17 -0.91 -1.15 4.09
C LEU A 17 -1.93 -0.76 3.05
N VAL A 18 -3.19 -0.64 3.45
CA VAL A 18 -4.30 -0.28 2.57
C VAL A 18 -4.71 1.15 2.87
N VAL A 19 -4.58 2.04 1.89
CA VAL A 19 -4.86 3.46 2.04
C VAL A 19 -5.96 3.89 1.10
N ASP A 20 -7.13 4.19 1.65
CA ASP A 20 -8.28 4.66 0.89
C ASP A 20 -9.23 5.32 1.87
N ASP A 21 -9.82 6.46 1.51
CA ASP A 21 -10.77 7.14 2.39
C ASP A 21 -12.13 6.45 2.41
N ASP A 22 -12.42 5.57 1.44
CA ASP A 22 -13.67 4.81 1.40
C ASP A 22 -13.53 3.54 2.23
N SER A 23 -14.22 3.49 3.36
CA SER A 23 -14.13 2.33 4.26
C SER A 23 -14.64 1.05 3.63
N ASN A 24 -15.58 1.14 2.69
CA ASN A 24 -16.09 -0.05 2.01
C ASN A 24 -15.03 -0.66 1.10
N ILE A 25 -14.27 0.19 0.40
CA ILE A 25 -13.18 -0.29 -0.45
C ILE A 25 -12.09 -0.90 0.41
N ARG A 26 -11.71 -0.24 1.51
CA ARG A 26 -10.70 -0.81 2.42
C ARG A 26 -11.14 -2.17 2.92
N ARG A 27 -12.40 -2.30 3.34
CA ARG A 27 -12.94 -3.56 3.88
C ARG A 27 -12.87 -4.67 2.83
N MET A 28 -13.21 -4.36 1.60
CA MET A 28 -13.15 -5.33 0.52
C MET A 28 -11.72 -5.80 0.27
N ILE A 29 -10.79 -4.87 0.25
CA ILE A 29 -9.38 -5.20 0.02
C ILE A 29 -8.83 -6.02 1.20
N VAL A 30 -9.12 -5.61 2.43
CA VAL A 30 -8.66 -6.31 3.62
C VAL A 30 -9.17 -7.76 3.64
N ALA A 31 -10.43 -7.98 3.26
CA ALA A 31 -10.97 -9.33 3.22
C ALA A 31 -10.18 -10.22 2.25
N ALA A 32 -9.83 -9.67 1.10
CA ALA A 32 -9.03 -10.41 0.12
C ALA A 32 -7.62 -10.70 0.64
N LEU A 33 -7.01 -9.72 1.30
CA LEU A 33 -5.66 -9.90 1.84
C LEU A 33 -5.63 -10.96 2.92
N LYS A 34 -6.62 -10.99 3.80
CA LYS A 34 -6.73 -12.03 4.82
C LYS A 34 -6.86 -13.40 4.19
N ARG A 35 -7.71 -13.52 3.18
CA ARG A 35 -7.92 -14.78 2.47
C ARG A 35 -6.61 -15.27 1.84
N ASP A 36 -5.81 -14.33 1.33
CA ASP A 36 -4.56 -14.65 0.67
C ASP A 36 -3.39 -14.86 1.65
N GLY A 37 -3.62 -14.69 2.95
CA GLY A 37 -2.62 -14.97 3.95
C GLY A 37 -1.71 -13.81 4.33
N TYR A 38 -2.11 -12.58 4.02
CA TYR A 38 -1.35 -11.39 4.41
C TYR A 38 -1.86 -10.81 5.73
N GLU A 39 -0.96 -10.16 6.45
CA GLU A 39 -1.35 -9.24 7.50
C GLU A 39 -1.61 -7.88 6.85
N PHE A 40 -2.36 -7.03 7.52
CA PHE A 40 -2.71 -5.74 6.92
C PHE A 40 -2.72 -4.62 7.95
N LEU A 41 -2.56 -3.41 7.44
CA LEU A 41 -2.74 -2.16 8.16
C LEU A 41 -3.68 -1.31 7.32
N GLU A 42 -4.39 -0.37 7.94
CA GLU A 42 -5.32 0.50 7.23
C GLU A 42 -5.05 1.96 7.56
N ALA A 43 -5.23 2.82 6.57
CA ALA A 43 -5.16 4.26 6.74
C ALA A 43 -6.24 4.92 5.90
N PRO A 44 -7.02 5.86 6.48
CA PRO A 44 -8.08 6.55 5.74
C PRO A 44 -7.61 7.79 4.98
N ASN A 45 -6.36 8.19 5.15
CA ASN A 45 -5.81 9.38 4.49
C ASN A 45 -4.30 9.26 4.39
N GLY A 46 -3.71 10.19 3.65
CA GLY A 46 -2.27 10.15 3.38
C GLY A 46 -1.40 10.42 4.61
N ARG A 47 -1.87 11.22 5.56
CA ARG A 47 -1.09 11.50 6.76
C ARG A 47 -0.93 10.25 7.60
N ASP A 48 -2.04 9.56 7.86
CA ASP A 48 -1.99 8.31 8.62
C ASP A 48 -1.17 7.26 7.88
N ALA A 49 -1.25 7.26 6.55
CA ALA A 49 -0.46 6.34 5.73
C ALA A 49 1.04 6.57 5.94
N LEU A 50 1.49 7.83 5.87
CA LEU A 50 2.91 8.13 6.06
C LEU A 50 3.37 7.75 7.45
N ASP A 51 2.57 8.04 8.47
CA ASP A 51 2.90 7.68 9.85
C ASP A 51 3.08 6.17 9.99
N LEU A 52 2.18 5.39 9.39
CA LEU A 52 2.27 3.93 9.44
C LEU A 52 3.45 3.42 8.62
N MET A 53 3.72 4.01 7.46
CA MET A 53 4.88 3.62 6.66
C MET A 53 6.17 3.80 7.43
N ARG A 54 6.30 4.91 8.16
CA ARG A 54 7.49 5.20 8.95
C ARG A 54 7.62 4.30 10.18
N ALA A 55 6.50 4.03 10.84
CA ALA A 55 6.50 3.25 12.08
C ALA A 55 6.55 1.76 11.84
N GLU A 56 5.84 1.26 10.84
CA GLU A 56 5.60 -0.16 10.67
C GLU A 56 6.32 -0.78 9.49
N HIS A 57 6.83 0.01 8.56
CA HIS A 57 7.55 -0.46 7.37
C HIS A 57 6.82 -1.60 6.66
N PRO A 58 5.61 -1.38 6.15
CA PRO A 58 4.87 -2.44 5.45
C PRO A 58 5.63 -2.94 4.23
N ASP A 59 5.32 -4.14 3.82
CA ASP A 59 5.99 -4.77 2.67
C ASP A 59 5.49 -4.24 1.34
N VAL A 60 4.25 -3.74 1.29
CA VAL A 60 3.69 -3.09 0.11
C VAL A 60 2.55 -2.18 0.55
N VAL A 61 2.31 -1.12 -0.21
CA VAL A 61 1.22 -0.16 0.05
C VAL A 61 0.27 -0.17 -1.14
N VAL A 62 -1.02 -0.32 -0.86
CA VAL A 62 -2.09 -0.11 -1.84
C VAL A 62 -2.62 1.29 -1.57
N LEU A 63 -2.40 2.22 -2.48
CA LEU A 63 -2.60 3.65 -2.25
C LEU A 63 -3.58 4.26 -3.23
N ASP A 64 -4.69 4.79 -2.69
CA ASP A 64 -5.61 5.59 -3.48
C ASP A 64 -5.02 6.98 -3.70
N LEU A 65 -5.11 7.49 -4.92
CA LEU A 65 -4.59 8.81 -5.25
C LEU A 65 -5.51 9.95 -4.79
N MET A 66 -6.81 9.70 -4.77
CA MET A 66 -7.79 10.76 -4.52
C MET A 66 -8.35 10.64 -3.11
N MET A 67 -7.76 11.39 -2.18
CA MET A 67 -8.16 11.37 -0.78
C MET A 67 -8.12 12.78 -0.20
N PRO A 68 -8.95 13.06 0.83
CA PRO A 68 -8.88 14.35 1.54
C PRO A 68 -7.66 14.41 2.46
N ILE A 69 -7.39 15.59 3.00
CA ILE A 69 -6.33 15.90 3.94
C ILE A 69 -4.97 15.85 3.28
N LEU A 70 -4.48 14.65 2.95
CA LEU A 70 -3.23 14.45 2.25
C LEU A 70 -3.50 13.39 1.19
N SER A 71 -3.38 13.79 -0.08
CA SER A 71 -3.69 12.90 -1.19
C SER A 71 -2.62 11.84 -1.41
N GLY A 72 -2.93 10.86 -2.26
CA GLY A 72 -1.93 9.87 -2.64
C GLY A 72 -0.74 10.49 -3.34
N TRP A 73 -0.96 11.57 -4.11
CA TRP A 73 0.15 12.29 -4.74
C TRP A 73 1.09 12.88 -3.71
N ASP A 74 0.53 13.43 -2.61
CA ASP A 74 1.34 13.98 -1.53
C ASP A 74 2.15 12.88 -0.83
N VAL A 75 1.56 11.71 -0.66
CA VAL A 75 2.26 10.56 -0.08
C VAL A 75 3.44 10.17 -0.95
N LEU A 76 3.22 10.13 -2.27
CA LEU A 76 4.30 9.79 -3.20
C LEU A 76 5.42 10.82 -3.17
N ALA A 77 5.08 12.10 -3.05
CA ALA A 77 6.09 13.16 -2.98
C ALA A 77 6.95 13.00 -1.72
N GLU A 78 6.34 12.73 -0.58
CA GLU A 78 7.09 12.52 0.66
C GLU A 78 7.93 11.25 0.60
N ARG A 79 7.40 10.20 0.00
CA ARG A 79 8.13 8.94 -0.18
C ARG A 79 9.43 9.16 -0.93
N GLN A 80 9.41 10.04 -1.94
CA GLN A 80 10.60 10.35 -2.72
C GLN A 80 11.70 11.01 -1.91
N ARG A 81 11.35 11.63 -0.79
CA ARG A 81 12.31 12.35 0.05
C ARG A 81 12.92 11.48 1.14
N GLU A 82 12.36 10.32 1.40
CA GLU A 82 12.79 9.47 2.52
C GLU A 82 13.27 8.13 1.96
N PRO A 83 14.59 7.88 2.00
CA PRO A 83 15.13 6.64 1.41
C PRO A 83 14.48 5.37 1.93
N ASP A 84 14.14 5.32 3.22
CA ASP A 84 13.51 4.13 3.77
C ASP A 84 12.12 3.90 3.19
N LEU A 85 11.39 4.97 2.88
CA LEU A 85 10.06 4.85 2.29
C LEU A 85 10.12 4.53 0.81
N MET A 86 11.16 4.98 0.12
CA MET A 86 11.32 4.69 -1.30
C MET A 86 11.45 3.20 -1.59
N ARG A 87 11.86 2.43 -0.61
CA ARG A 87 12.01 0.99 -0.77
C ARG A 87 10.69 0.24 -0.72
N ILE A 88 9.65 0.87 -0.18
CA ILE A 88 8.34 0.21 -0.05
C ILE A 88 7.63 0.25 -1.40
N PRO A 89 7.32 -0.91 -1.99
CA PRO A 89 6.58 -0.94 -3.25
C PRO A 89 5.19 -0.35 -3.07
N VAL A 90 4.72 0.36 -4.09
CA VAL A 90 3.39 0.99 -4.05
C VAL A 90 2.58 0.53 -5.25
N ILE A 91 1.35 0.12 -4.98
CA ILE A 91 0.33 -0.14 -5.99
C ILE A 91 -0.64 1.02 -5.92
N LEU A 92 -0.75 1.79 -6.99
CA LEU A 92 -1.70 2.89 -7.04
C LEU A 92 -3.08 2.40 -7.45
N ILE A 93 -4.11 2.91 -6.79
CA ILE A 93 -5.49 2.69 -7.23
C ILE A 93 -6.15 4.06 -7.38
N SER A 94 -6.95 4.23 -8.43
CA SER A 94 -7.66 5.50 -8.62
C SER A 94 -8.74 5.37 -9.68
N ALA A 95 -9.81 6.14 -9.49
CA ALA A 95 -10.81 6.33 -10.53
C ALA A 95 -10.31 7.30 -11.60
N ASN A 96 -9.30 8.09 -11.28
CA ASN A 96 -8.75 9.09 -12.18
C ASN A 96 -7.75 8.45 -13.15
N ARG A 97 -7.80 8.85 -14.43
CA ARG A 97 -6.87 8.38 -15.45
C ARG A 97 -5.95 9.52 -15.89
N ASP A 98 -5.48 10.27 -14.92
CA ASP A 98 -4.59 11.39 -15.15
C ASP A 98 -3.31 10.92 -15.84
N PRO A 99 -2.83 11.63 -16.88
CA PRO A 99 -1.54 11.30 -17.52
C PRO A 99 -0.37 11.29 -16.56
N GLU A 100 -0.45 11.99 -15.43
CA GLU A 100 0.60 11.98 -14.42
C GLU A 100 0.84 10.59 -13.83
N ILE A 101 -0.13 9.68 -13.95
CA ILE A 101 0.03 8.32 -13.45
C ILE A 101 1.18 7.62 -14.15
N ALA A 102 1.34 7.85 -15.45
CA ALA A 102 2.46 7.25 -16.20
C ALA A 102 3.80 7.72 -15.63
N THR A 103 3.89 9.00 -15.26
CA THR A 103 5.10 9.55 -14.66
C THR A 103 5.37 8.92 -13.28
N ALA A 104 4.32 8.67 -12.51
CA ALA A 104 4.46 8.02 -11.22
C ALA A 104 4.99 6.60 -11.36
N VAL A 105 4.52 5.86 -12.37
CA VAL A 105 5.02 4.53 -12.65
C VAL A 105 6.52 4.57 -12.95
N ASP A 106 6.96 5.56 -13.71
CA ASP A 106 8.37 5.72 -14.01
C ASP A 106 9.21 6.03 -12.77
N LYS A 107 8.58 6.51 -11.69
CA LYS A 107 9.27 6.82 -10.44
C LYS A 107 9.35 5.65 -9.47
N GLY A 108 9.14 4.43 -9.95
CA GLY A 108 9.30 3.25 -9.13
C GLY A 108 8.03 2.75 -8.46
N ILE A 109 6.89 3.13 -8.98
CA ILE A 109 5.61 2.56 -8.55
C ILE A 109 5.48 1.17 -9.15
N CYS A 110 5.06 0.20 -8.35
CA CYS A 110 5.02 -1.18 -8.81
C CYS A 110 3.90 -1.44 -9.82
N ALA A 111 2.73 -0.87 -9.60
CA ALA A 111 1.59 -1.10 -10.48
C ALA A 111 0.53 -0.02 -10.31
N PHE A 112 -0.34 0.10 -11.29
CA PHE A 112 -1.51 0.97 -11.23
C PHE A 112 -2.76 0.14 -11.55
N LEU A 113 -3.82 0.33 -10.76
CA LEU A 113 -5.08 -0.38 -10.94
C LEU A 113 -6.22 0.63 -10.96
N PRO A 114 -6.90 0.81 -12.10
CA PRO A 114 -8.01 1.77 -12.17
C PRO A 114 -9.25 1.25 -11.43
N LYS A 115 -10.01 2.16 -10.82
CA LYS A 115 -11.31 1.83 -10.24
C LYS A 115 -12.40 1.91 -11.31
N PRO A 116 -13.43 1.08 -11.27
CA PRO A 116 -13.56 -0.08 -10.39
C PRO A 116 -12.63 -1.20 -10.82
N PHE A 117 -12.16 -1.98 -9.87
CA PHE A 117 -11.23 -3.06 -10.16
C PHE A 117 -11.77 -4.41 -9.71
N ASP A 118 -11.22 -5.46 -10.30
CA ASP A 118 -11.51 -6.82 -9.89
C ASP A 118 -10.59 -7.22 -8.75
N ILE A 119 -11.15 -7.81 -7.70
CA ILE A 119 -10.36 -8.14 -6.53
C ILE A 119 -9.29 -9.19 -6.83
N GLY A 120 -9.57 -10.08 -7.78
CA GLY A 120 -8.57 -11.06 -8.22
C GLY A 120 -7.37 -10.42 -8.88
N THR A 121 -7.60 -9.35 -9.65
CA THR A 121 -6.51 -8.60 -10.26
C THR A 121 -5.66 -7.91 -9.18
N LEU A 122 -6.30 -7.33 -8.17
CA LEU A 122 -5.55 -6.72 -7.07
C LEU A 122 -4.72 -7.77 -6.33
N SER A 123 -5.30 -8.93 -6.04
CA SER A 123 -4.58 -10.02 -5.38
C SER A 123 -3.34 -10.42 -6.16
N ALA A 124 -3.46 -10.53 -7.48
CA ALA A 124 -2.33 -10.89 -8.33
C ALA A 124 -1.25 -9.81 -8.29
N LEU A 125 -1.64 -8.52 -8.30
CA LEU A 125 -0.68 -7.43 -8.24
C LEU A 125 0.04 -7.40 -6.90
N VAL A 126 -0.68 -7.60 -5.80
CA VAL A 126 -0.05 -7.64 -4.48
C VAL A 126 0.98 -8.75 -4.44
N ARG A 127 0.61 -9.94 -4.94
CA ARG A 127 1.53 -11.08 -4.96
C ARG A 127 2.80 -10.77 -5.74
N SER A 128 2.66 -10.07 -6.88
CA SER A 128 3.83 -9.76 -7.70
C SER A 128 4.67 -8.61 -7.14
N CYS A 129 4.08 -7.71 -6.36
CA CYS A 129 4.79 -6.54 -5.84
C CYS A 129 5.39 -6.77 -4.45
N VAL A 130 4.88 -7.72 -3.68
CA VAL A 130 5.44 -8.03 -2.36
C VAL A 130 6.83 -8.64 -2.55
N PRO A 131 7.86 -8.10 -1.87
CA PRO A 131 9.19 -8.68 -1.98
C PRO A 131 9.21 -10.08 -1.38
N PRO A 132 10.02 -11.00 -1.92
CA PRO A 132 10.11 -12.33 -1.35
C PRO A 132 10.67 -12.28 0.07
N LYS A 133 10.12 -13.12 0.94
CA LYS A 133 10.64 -13.31 2.29
C LYS A 133 11.74 -14.36 2.22
N VAL A 134 12.85 -14.04 2.82
CA VAL A 134 14.01 -14.95 2.79
C VAL A 134 14.21 -15.60 4.13
#